data_883f5f6f13f4bde26f08bfd84562fd80
#
_entry.id   883f5f6f13f4bde26f08bfd84562fd80
#
_cell.length_a   1.000
_cell.length_b   1.000
_cell.length_c   1.000
_cell.angle_alpha   90.00
_cell.angle_beta   90.00
_cell.angle_gamma   90.00
#
_symmetry.space_group_name_H-M   'P 1'
#
loop_
_entity.id
_entity.type
_entity.pdbx_description
1 polymer ?
#
loop_
_entity_poly.entity_id
_entity_poly.type
_entity_poly.pdbx_seq_one_letter_code
_entity_poly.pdbx_strand_id
1 'polypeptide(L)'
;MHPRFRPAPRFITRACDITFAVFAGLLTLPVWAPTAAFMRVAFGRPVLVERRRVGERGRAIALYRFRVARRDITGAAPDEDTPPIGFGKFLRRTRIEQIPTLLNILRGDVTLVGPRAERPQRLSELEREIPFFARRNLLRPGITGWAQLHDSHDPETELSNDLFYLKHQSLMLYVYVLLATVWRPIARGRRHAATATTSN
;
A
#
# COMPACT_ATOMS: atom_id res chain seq x y z
N MET A 1 -24.66 0.78 -24.19
CA MET A 1 -23.34 1.00 -24.83
C MET A 1 -22.27 1.00 -23.74
N HIS A 2 -21.52 -0.11 -23.58
CA HIS A 2 -20.42 -0.12 -22.62
C HIS A 2 -19.23 0.61 -23.25
N PRO A 3 -18.66 1.63 -22.59
CA PRO A 3 -17.45 2.24 -23.09
C PRO A 3 -16.37 1.14 -23.16
N ARG A 4 -15.81 0.92 -24.35
CA ARG A 4 -14.68 0.02 -24.56
C ARG A 4 -13.47 0.67 -23.88
N PHE A 5 -13.24 0.37 -22.61
CA PHE A 5 -12.02 0.77 -21.93
C PHE A 5 -10.84 0.07 -22.62
N ARG A 6 -10.04 0.83 -23.34
CA ARG A 6 -8.77 0.32 -23.86
C ARG A 6 -7.83 0.13 -22.68
N PRO A 7 -7.20 -1.03 -22.52
CA PRO A 7 -6.24 -1.23 -21.44
C PRO A 7 -5.15 -0.17 -21.51
N ALA A 8 -4.85 0.45 -20.38
CA ALA A 8 -3.78 1.44 -20.32
C ALA A 8 -2.45 0.78 -20.73
N PRO A 9 -1.71 1.37 -21.67
CA PRO A 9 -0.39 0.86 -22.01
C PRO A 9 0.46 0.80 -20.76
N ARG A 10 1.05 -0.35 -20.44
CA ARG A 10 1.83 -0.57 -19.24
C ARG A 10 3.00 0.42 -19.08
N PHE A 11 3.52 0.94 -20.19
CA PHE A 11 4.58 1.94 -20.15
C PHE A 11 4.10 3.30 -19.62
N ILE A 12 2.84 3.70 -19.89
CA ILE A 12 2.29 4.98 -19.41
C ILE A 12 2.07 4.92 -17.89
N THR A 13 1.42 3.86 -17.39
CA THR A 13 1.24 3.69 -15.95
C THR A 13 2.59 3.57 -15.24
N ARG A 14 3.58 2.93 -15.87
CA ARG A 14 4.93 2.83 -15.34
C ARG A 14 5.65 4.18 -15.29
N ALA A 15 5.51 5.00 -16.32
CA ALA A 15 6.04 6.37 -16.33
C ALA A 15 5.41 7.21 -15.20
N CYS A 16 4.08 7.13 -15.02
CA CYS A 16 3.40 7.79 -13.90
C CYS A 16 3.90 7.29 -12.54
N ASP A 17 4.08 5.97 -12.38
CA ASP A 17 4.61 5.37 -11.16
C ASP A 17 5.99 5.94 -10.81
N ILE A 18 6.91 5.96 -11.79
CA ILE A 18 8.30 6.44 -11.59
C ILE A 18 8.29 7.94 -11.30
N THR A 19 7.58 8.74 -12.10
CA THR A 19 7.50 10.20 -11.91
C THR A 19 6.98 10.53 -10.51
N PHE A 20 5.88 9.87 -10.10
CA PHE A 20 5.34 10.05 -8.75
C PHE A 20 6.35 9.63 -7.68
N ALA A 21 6.97 8.47 -7.82
CA ALA A 21 7.90 7.95 -6.80
C ALA A 21 9.13 8.84 -6.64
N VAL A 22 9.68 9.39 -7.74
CA VAL A 22 10.78 10.34 -7.71
C VAL A 22 10.34 11.64 -7.04
N PHE A 23 9.23 12.23 -7.48
CA PHE A 23 8.72 13.48 -6.93
C PHE A 23 8.39 13.35 -5.44
N ALA A 24 7.62 12.32 -5.06
CA ALA A 24 7.28 12.05 -3.67
C ALA A 24 8.53 11.73 -2.82
N GLY A 25 9.50 11.00 -3.39
CA GLY A 25 10.77 10.71 -2.73
C GLY A 25 11.56 11.99 -2.42
N LEU A 26 11.68 12.90 -3.37
CA LEU A 26 12.36 14.19 -3.18
C LEU A 26 11.61 15.07 -2.17
N LEU A 27 10.28 15.16 -2.28
CA LEU A 27 9.46 15.95 -1.37
C LEU A 27 9.52 15.43 0.07
N THR A 28 9.59 14.11 0.24
CA THR A 28 9.65 13.47 1.58
C THR A 28 11.07 13.33 2.12
N LEU A 29 12.10 13.66 1.35
CA LEU A 29 13.52 13.55 1.77
C LEU A 29 13.81 14.30 3.08
N PRO A 30 13.30 15.54 3.31
CA PRO A 30 13.49 16.25 4.57
C PRO A 30 12.89 15.54 5.78
N VAL A 31 11.89 14.69 5.57
CA VAL A 31 11.28 13.86 6.62
C VAL A 31 11.99 12.52 6.74
N TRP A 32 12.34 11.93 5.61
CA TRP A 32 12.94 10.60 5.55
C TRP A 32 14.33 10.55 6.16
N ALA A 33 15.20 11.52 5.81
CA ALA A 33 16.59 11.54 6.28
C ALA A 33 16.68 11.72 7.82
N PRO A 34 16.02 12.72 8.45
CA PRO A 34 16.00 12.85 9.90
C PRO A 34 15.37 11.63 10.62
N THR A 35 14.28 11.08 10.04
CA THR A 35 13.65 9.88 10.59
C THR A 35 14.63 8.70 10.59
N ALA A 36 15.32 8.47 9.48
CA ALA A 36 16.32 7.41 9.38
C ALA A 36 17.47 7.60 10.36
N ALA A 37 17.98 8.85 10.49
CA ALA A 37 19.03 9.20 11.43
C ALA A 37 18.58 8.98 12.87
N PHE A 38 17.41 9.47 13.26
CA PHE A 38 16.84 9.26 14.60
C PHE A 38 16.66 7.77 14.90
N MET A 39 16.07 7.02 13.98
CA MET A 39 15.88 5.57 14.13
C MET A 39 17.22 4.83 14.30
N ARG A 40 18.25 5.28 13.57
CA ARG A 40 19.60 4.73 13.65
C ARG A 40 20.23 4.91 15.02
N VAL A 41 20.05 6.09 15.62
CA VAL A 41 20.60 6.43 16.95
C VAL A 41 19.77 5.80 18.07
N ALA A 42 18.44 5.95 18.03
CA ALA A 42 17.55 5.51 19.11
C ALA A 42 17.32 3.99 19.15
N PHE A 43 17.29 3.31 18.01
CA PHE A 43 16.94 1.89 17.93
C PHE A 43 18.03 1.01 17.29
N GLY A 44 19.12 1.61 16.81
CA GLY A 44 20.21 0.87 16.16
C GLY A 44 19.85 0.30 14.77
N ARG A 45 20.67 -0.64 14.27
CA ARG A 45 20.43 -1.32 12.99
C ARG A 45 19.50 -2.54 13.15
N PRO A 46 18.74 -2.94 12.12
CA PRO A 46 18.48 -2.21 10.87
C PRO A 46 17.43 -1.11 11.05
N VAL A 47 17.52 -0.04 10.26
CA VAL A 47 16.53 1.05 10.21
C VAL A 47 15.34 0.67 9.33
N LEU A 48 15.61 -0.02 8.22
CA LEU A 48 14.61 -0.55 7.32
C LEU A 48 14.41 -2.04 7.58
N VAL A 49 13.16 -2.47 7.45
CA VAL A 49 12.75 -3.88 7.50
C VAL A 49 12.09 -4.27 6.19
N GLU A 50 12.33 -5.50 5.81
CA GLU A 50 11.72 -6.12 4.64
C GLU A 50 10.47 -6.89 5.07
N ARG A 51 9.36 -6.63 4.38
CA ARG A 51 8.10 -7.35 4.57
C ARG A 51 7.85 -8.21 3.35
N ARG A 52 7.93 -9.52 3.51
CA ARG A 52 7.65 -10.48 2.43
C ARG A 52 6.19 -10.38 2.02
N ARG A 53 5.95 -10.23 0.72
CA ARG A 53 4.63 -10.11 0.11
C ARG A 53 4.58 -10.89 -1.19
N VAL A 54 3.36 -11.17 -1.63
CA VAL A 54 3.11 -11.74 -2.95
C VAL A 54 2.92 -10.60 -3.94
N GLY A 55 3.72 -10.61 -4.98
CA GLY A 55 3.72 -9.64 -6.06
C GLY A 55 3.01 -10.15 -7.32
N GLU A 56 3.30 -9.49 -8.45
CA GLU A 56 2.73 -9.84 -9.76
C GLU A 56 3.03 -11.31 -10.10
N ARG A 57 1.98 -12.05 -10.53
CA ARG A 57 2.03 -13.47 -10.90
C ARG A 57 2.55 -14.40 -9.80
N GLY A 58 2.27 -14.05 -8.53
CA GLY A 58 2.69 -14.87 -7.40
C GLY A 58 4.16 -14.73 -7.01
N ARG A 59 4.93 -13.84 -7.66
CA ARG A 59 6.35 -13.63 -7.35
C ARG A 59 6.52 -13.08 -5.95
N ALA A 60 7.45 -13.63 -5.16
CA ALA A 60 7.79 -13.08 -3.86
C ALA A 60 8.51 -11.73 -4.03
N ILE A 61 8.04 -10.73 -3.29
CA ILE A 61 8.62 -9.39 -3.22
C ILE A 61 8.90 -9.00 -1.77
N ALA A 62 9.87 -8.12 -1.56
CA ALA A 62 10.22 -7.55 -0.26
C ALA A 62 9.82 -6.07 -0.23
N LEU A 63 8.79 -5.72 0.54
CA LEU A 63 8.40 -4.32 0.74
C LEU A 63 9.26 -3.68 1.83
N TYR A 64 9.88 -2.54 1.50
CA TYR A 64 10.70 -1.78 2.43
C TYR A 64 9.84 -0.86 3.28
N ARG A 65 10.05 -0.92 4.61
CA ARG A 65 9.40 -0.02 5.59
C ARG A 65 10.39 0.39 6.67
N PHE A 66 10.15 1.51 7.33
CA PHE A 66 10.85 1.81 8.57
C PHE A 66 10.42 0.82 9.67
N ARG A 67 11.39 0.45 10.51
CA ARG A 67 11.15 -0.40 11.66
C ARG A 67 10.41 0.39 12.74
N VAL A 68 9.19 0.00 13.07
CA VAL A 68 8.34 0.69 14.06
C VAL A 68 8.23 -0.05 15.40
N ALA A 69 8.70 -1.31 15.44
CA ALA A 69 8.69 -2.11 16.64
C ALA A 69 10.11 -2.55 17.03
N ARG A 70 10.31 -2.83 18.30
CA ARG A 70 11.58 -3.34 18.82
C ARG A 70 11.76 -4.80 18.36
N ARG A 71 13.00 -5.23 18.12
CA ARG A 71 13.31 -6.65 18.02
C ARG A 71 12.92 -7.34 19.30
N ASP A 72 12.48 -8.57 19.20
CA ASP A 72 12.33 -9.42 20.37
C ASP A 72 13.71 -9.74 21.00
N ILE A 73 13.70 -10.39 22.13
CA ILE A 73 14.91 -10.82 22.85
C ILE A 73 15.75 -11.82 22.05
N THR A 74 15.18 -12.49 21.04
CA THR A 74 15.87 -13.42 20.15
C THR A 74 16.55 -12.72 18.97
N GLY A 75 16.35 -11.39 18.83
CA GLY A 75 16.89 -10.59 17.74
C GLY A 75 16.15 -10.77 16.42
N ALA A 76 15.04 -11.51 16.40
CA ALA A 76 14.20 -11.65 15.22
C ALA A 76 13.61 -10.30 14.77
N ALA A 77 13.45 -10.14 13.46
CA ALA A 77 12.77 -8.96 12.93
C ALA A 77 11.33 -8.93 13.44
N PRO A 78 10.86 -7.78 13.98
CA PRO A 78 9.49 -7.68 14.48
C PRO A 78 8.50 -8.02 13.37
N ASP A 79 7.53 -8.87 13.67
CA ASP A 79 6.45 -9.18 12.74
C ASP A 79 5.54 -7.97 12.55
N GLU A 80 4.68 -8.01 11.53
CA GLU A 80 3.76 -6.92 11.19
C GLU A 80 2.72 -6.69 12.29
N ASP A 81 2.40 -7.74 13.02
CA ASP A 81 1.45 -7.70 14.14
C ASP A 81 2.09 -7.24 15.46
N THR A 82 3.43 -7.13 15.50
CA THR A 82 4.13 -6.60 16.68
C THR A 82 3.70 -5.16 16.93
N PRO A 83 3.18 -4.85 18.12
CA PRO A 83 2.72 -3.50 18.44
C PRO A 83 3.88 -2.51 18.37
N PRO A 84 3.67 -1.34 17.73
CA PRO A 84 4.69 -0.30 17.68
C PRO A 84 4.87 0.34 19.05
N ILE A 85 6.10 0.70 19.40
CA ILE A 85 6.44 1.36 20.67
C ILE A 85 7.01 2.75 20.43
N GLY A 86 6.78 3.65 21.41
CA GLY A 86 7.35 4.99 21.40
C GLY A 86 7.13 5.73 20.08
N PHE A 87 8.22 6.20 19.49
CA PHE A 87 8.22 6.91 18.21
C PHE A 87 7.67 6.06 17.03
N GLY A 88 7.76 4.74 17.12
CA GLY A 88 7.16 3.85 16.12
C GLY A 88 5.65 3.99 16.00
N LYS A 89 4.93 4.32 17.10
CA LYS A 89 3.49 4.62 17.06
C LYS A 89 3.20 5.86 16.22
N PHE A 90 4.02 6.90 16.36
CA PHE A 90 3.91 8.11 15.57
C PHE A 90 4.14 7.81 14.09
N LEU A 91 5.23 7.09 13.73
CA LEU A 91 5.52 6.71 12.35
C LEU A 91 4.39 5.90 11.71
N ARG A 92 3.79 4.98 12.47
CA ARG A 92 2.65 4.16 12.00
C ARG A 92 1.38 4.99 11.80
N ARG A 93 1.07 5.89 12.76
CA ARG A 93 -0.09 6.78 12.69
C ARG A 93 0.00 7.77 11.52
N THR A 94 1.18 8.32 11.27
CA THR A 94 1.45 9.27 10.17
C THR A 94 1.74 8.59 8.83
N ARG A 95 1.83 7.26 8.81
CA ARG A 95 2.24 6.45 7.65
C ARG A 95 3.64 6.74 7.12
N ILE A 96 4.45 7.50 7.83
CA ILE A 96 5.87 7.77 7.48
C ILE A 96 6.64 6.46 7.37
N GLU A 97 6.26 5.43 8.14
CA GLU A 97 6.86 4.09 8.04
C GLU A 97 6.84 3.50 6.63
N GLN A 98 5.90 3.95 5.77
CA GLN A 98 5.70 3.42 4.41
C GLN A 98 6.50 4.17 3.34
N ILE A 99 7.11 5.30 3.67
CA ILE A 99 7.88 6.10 2.68
C ILE A 99 8.92 5.25 1.94
N PRO A 100 9.67 4.32 2.58
CA PRO A 100 10.63 3.49 1.87
C PRO A 100 10.02 2.58 0.79
N THR A 101 8.70 2.34 0.80
CA THR A 101 8.01 1.58 -0.25
C THR A 101 8.10 2.28 -1.63
N LEU A 102 8.38 3.59 -1.66
CA LEU A 102 8.69 4.30 -2.91
C LEU A 102 9.86 3.66 -3.67
N LEU A 103 10.84 3.07 -2.98
CA LEU A 103 11.91 2.30 -3.60
C LEU A 103 11.39 1.07 -4.35
N ASN A 104 10.34 0.42 -3.82
CA ASN A 104 9.73 -0.71 -4.48
C ASN A 104 8.95 -0.28 -5.74
N ILE A 105 8.38 0.94 -5.75
CA ILE A 105 7.80 1.50 -6.99
C ILE A 105 8.89 1.70 -8.02
N LEU A 106 10.02 2.32 -7.65
CA LEU A 106 11.13 2.55 -8.57
C LEU A 106 11.72 1.24 -9.11
N ARG A 107 11.77 0.19 -8.32
CA ARG A 107 12.19 -1.16 -8.75
C ARG A 107 11.16 -1.84 -9.65
N GLY A 108 9.88 -1.47 -9.53
CA GLY A 108 8.78 -2.09 -10.25
C GLY A 108 8.18 -3.30 -9.55
N ASP A 109 8.47 -3.50 -8.29
CA ASP A 109 7.84 -4.54 -7.47
C ASP A 109 6.37 -4.21 -7.20
N VAL A 110 6.07 -2.92 -7.04
CA VAL A 110 4.72 -2.39 -6.83
C VAL A 110 4.44 -1.21 -7.77
N THR A 111 3.16 -0.89 -7.92
CA THR A 111 2.62 0.26 -8.66
C THR A 111 1.87 1.18 -7.70
N LEU A 112 1.44 2.35 -8.14
CA LEU A 112 0.58 3.21 -7.34
C LEU A 112 -0.82 2.58 -7.18
N VAL A 113 -1.40 2.06 -8.27
CA VAL A 113 -2.76 1.51 -8.29
C VAL A 113 -2.75 0.03 -8.65
N GLY A 114 -3.25 -0.80 -7.75
CA GLY A 114 -3.34 -2.25 -7.93
C GLY A 114 -3.93 -2.94 -6.70
N PRO A 115 -4.10 -4.25 -6.74
CA PRO A 115 -4.51 -5.05 -5.60
C PRO A 115 -3.55 -4.89 -4.43
N ARG A 116 -4.05 -5.07 -3.22
CA ARG A 116 -3.19 -5.06 -2.04
C ARG A 116 -2.23 -6.26 -2.05
N ALA A 117 -0.94 -6.01 -1.80
CA ALA A 117 0.05 -7.07 -1.64
C ALA A 117 -0.21 -7.88 -0.37
N GLU A 118 -0.62 -9.14 -0.50
CA GLU A 118 -0.90 -10.02 0.64
C GLU A 118 0.35 -10.72 1.15
N ARG A 119 0.30 -11.16 2.44
CA ARG A 119 1.31 -12.05 3.01
C ARG A 119 1.17 -13.44 2.38
N PRO A 120 2.27 -14.17 2.14
CA PRO A 120 2.18 -15.52 1.56
C PRO A 120 1.25 -16.45 2.35
N GLN A 121 1.34 -16.43 3.68
CA GLN A 121 0.51 -17.26 4.56
C GLN A 121 -0.98 -16.93 4.39
N ARG A 122 -1.33 -15.62 4.49
CA ARG A 122 -2.72 -15.18 4.33
C ARG A 122 -3.28 -15.49 2.94
N LEU A 123 -2.45 -15.34 1.90
CA LEU A 123 -2.86 -15.71 0.54
C LEU A 123 -3.22 -17.20 0.47
N SER A 124 -2.38 -18.07 1.04
CA SER A 124 -2.63 -19.51 1.05
C SER A 124 -3.88 -19.90 1.85
N GLU A 125 -4.20 -19.16 2.92
CA GLU A 125 -5.45 -19.32 3.67
C GLU A 125 -6.66 -18.93 2.81
N LEU A 126 -6.61 -17.74 2.22
CA LEU A 126 -7.70 -17.23 1.37
C LEU A 126 -7.92 -18.07 0.11
N GLU A 127 -6.88 -18.65 -0.47
CA GLU A 127 -7.01 -19.56 -1.61
C GLU A 127 -7.72 -20.88 -1.27
N ARG A 128 -7.65 -21.34 -0.01
CA ARG A 128 -8.39 -22.51 0.46
C ARG A 128 -9.88 -22.21 0.67
N GLU A 129 -10.19 -20.99 1.12
CA GLU A 129 -11.56 -20.54 1.42
C GLU A 129 -12.29 -20.05 0.16
N ILE A 130 -11.57 -19.31 -0.69
CA ILE A 130 -12.15 -18.64 -1.85
C ILE A 130 -11.45 -19.11 -3.13
N PRO A 131 -12.14 -19.90 -3.98
CA PRO A 131 -11.57 -20.35 -5.23
C PRO A 131 -11.07 -19.20 -6.10
N PHE A 132 -9.88 -19.38 -6.68
CA PHE A 132 -9.26 -18.42 -7.61
C PHE A 132 -8.86 -17.08 -6.98
N PHE A 133 -8.76 -16.95 -5.66
CA PHE A 133 -8.34 -15.71 -4.99
C PHE A 133 -7.00 -15.18 -5.52
N ALA A 134 -6.05 -16.07 -5.87
CA ALA A 134 -4.76 -15.68 -6.45
C ALA A 134 -4.86 -15.02 -7.84
N ARG A 135 -6.01 -15.06 -8.53
CA ARG A 135 -6.17 -14.36 -9.82
C ARG A 135 -5.95 -12.85 -9.71
N ARG A 136 -6.18 -12.25 -8.55
CA ARG A 136 -5.86 -10.84 -8.29
C ARG A 136 -4.38 -10.53 -8.50
N ASN A 137 -3.50 -11.51 -8.25
CA ASN A 137 -2.05 -11.38 -8.42
C ASN A 137 -1.58 -11.39 -9.88
N LEU A 138 -2.48 -11.53 -10.86
CA LEU A 138 -2.15 -11.28 -12.27
C LEU A 138 -1.76 -9.82 -12.50
N LEU A 139 -2.14 -8.94 -11.58
CA LEU A 139 -1.73 -7.55 -11.54
C LEU A 139 -0.54 -7.35 -10.61
N ARG A 140 0.23 -6.30 -10.90
CA ARG A 140 1.20 -5.77 -9.95
C ARG A 140 0.47 -5.19 -8.75
N PRO A 141 0.89 -5.52 -7.51
CA PRO A 141 0.27 -4.96 -6.33
C PRO A 141 0.45 -3.44 -6.26
N GLY A 142 -0.55 -2.77 -5.72
CA GLY A 142 -0.61 -1.32 -5.60
C GLY A 142 -0.46 -0.81 -4.16
N ILE A 143 -0.06 0.46 -4.03
CA ILE A 143 -0.14 1.21 -2.76
C ILE A 143 -1.61 1.51 -2.44
N THR A 144 -2.38 1.83 -3.45
CA THR A 144 -3.84 1.96 -3.41
C THR A 144 -4.49 1.09 -4.48
N GLY A 145 -5.82 0.92 -4.43
CA GLY A 145 -6.53 0.11 -5.40
C GLY A 145 -8.03 0.29 -5.34
N TRP A 146 -8.71 -0.24 -6.36
CA TRP A 146 -10.15 -0.15 -6.49
C TRP A 146 -10.89 -0.80 -5.30
N ALA A 147 -10.48 -2.00 -4.87
CA ALA A 147 -11.05 -2.67 -3.70
C ALA A 147 -10.88 -1.84 -2.42
N GLN A 148 -9.73 -1.21 -2.25
CA GLN A 148 -9.45 -0.36 -1.08
C GLN A 148 -10.33 0.90 -1.05
N LEU A 149 -10.71 1.44 -2.22
CA LEU A 149 -11.65 2.56 -2.30
C LEU A 149 -13.08 2.17 -1.92
N HIS A 150 -13.47 0.93 -2.15
CA HIS A 150 -14.85 0.46 -1.90
C HIS A 150 -15.04 -0.14 -0.51
N ASP A 151 -14.04 0.04 0.43
CA ASP A 151 -14.09 -0.49 1.80
C ASP A 151 -14.53 -1.96 1.85
N SER A 152 -13.96 -2.76 0.95
CA SER A 152 -14.24 -4.20 0.92
C SER A 152 -13.70 -4.83 2.21
N HIS A 153 -14.59 -5.12 3.16
CA HIS A 153 -14.22 -5.70 4.46
C HIS A 153 -14.14 -7.22 4.39
N ASP A 154 -14.82 -7.79 3.45
CA ASP A 154 -14.91 -9.21 3.21
C ASP A 154 -14.03 -9.61 2.01
N PRO A 155 -13.29 -10.75 2.10
CA PRO A 155 -12.36 -11.16 1.07
C PRO A 155 -12.99 -11.46 -0.30
N GLU A 156 -14.25 -11.92 -0.36
CA GLU A 156 -14.94 -12.19 -1.63
C GLU A 156 -15.24 -10.88 -2.38
N THR A 157 -15.76 -9.88 -1.65
CA THR A 157 -15.99 -8.54 -2.18
C THR A 157 -14.67 -7.88 -2.59
N GLU A 158 -13.58 -8.08 -1.82
CA GLU A 158 -12.26 -7.61 -2.18
C GLU A 158 -11.80 -8.22 -3.50
N LEU A 159 -11.93 -9.55 -3.65
CA LEU A 159 -11.60 -10.26 -4.88
C LEU A 159 -12.41 -9.75 -6.06
N SER A 160 -13.74 -9.62 -5.89
CA SER A 160 -14.64 -9.11 -6.94
C SER A 160 -14.22 -7.74 -7.45
N ASN A 161 -13.88 -6.82 -6.53
CA ASN A 161 -13.41 -5.48 -6.86
C ASN A 161 -12.03 -5.49 -7.53
N ASP A 162 -11.12 -6.35 -7.11
CA ASP A 162 -9.81 -6.49 -7.75
C ASP A 162 -9.93 -7.09 -9.16
N LEU A 163 -10.82 -8.08 -9.35
CA LEU A 163 -11.11 -8.64 -10.66
C LEU A 163 -11.83 -7.62 -11.58
N PHE A 164 -12.70 -6.78 -11.02
CA PHE A 164 -13.29 -5.66 -11.76
C PHE A 164 -12.17 -4.73 -12.27
N TYR A 165 -11.24 -4.34 -11.41
CA TYR A 165 -10.11 -3.51 -11.81
C TYR A 165 -9.23 -4.19 -12.86
N LEU A 166 -8.94 -5.50 -12.69
CA LEU A 166 -8.21 -6.30 -13.69
C LEU A 166 -8.86 -6.23 -15.08
N LYS A 167 -10.18 -6.36 -15.13
CA LYS A 167 -10.96 -6.40 -16.38
C LYS A 167 -11.09 -5.02 -17.05
N HIS A 168 -11.16 -3.95 -16.26
CA HIS A 168 -11.45 -2.59 -16.71
C HIS A 168 -10.24 -1.64 -16.62
N GLN A 169 -9.03 -2.17 -16.58
CA GLN A 169 -7.82 -1.35 -16.54
C GLN A 169 -7.81 -0.31 -17.65
N SER A 170 -7.77 0.96 -17.26
CA SER A 170 -7.60 2.08 -18.17
C SER A 170 -6.84 3.20 -17.47
N LEU A 171 -6.22 4.09 -18.25
CA LEU A 171 -5.55 5.26 -17.68
C LEU A 171 -6.53 6.13 -16.90
N MET A 172 -7.78 6.27 -17.38
CA MET A 172 -8.82 7.03 -16.71
C MET A 172 -9.14 6.41 -15.33
N LEU A 173 -9.33 5.09 -15.26
CA LEU A 173 -9.59 4.40 -13.99
C LEU A 173 -8.40 4.50 -13.05
N TYR A 174 -7.17 4.39 -13.57
CA TYR A 174 -5.94 4.56 -12.79
C TYR A 174 -5.87 5.95 -12.15
N VAL A 175 -6.07 7.02 -12.93
CA VAL A 175 -6.09 8.41 -12.45
C VAL A 175 -7.24 8.64 -11.47
N TYR A 176 -8.43 8.12 -11.77
CA TYR A 176 -9.59 8.20 -10.88
C TYR A 176 -9.28 7.61 -9.49
N VAL A 177 -8.70 6.39 -9.45
CA VAL A 177 -8.34 5.73 -8.17
C VAL A 177 -7.34 6.57 -7.38
N LEU A 178 -6.34 7.15 -8.05
CA LEU A 178 -5.36 8.04 -7.40
C LEU A 178 -6.03 9.26 -6.78
N LEU A 179 -6.84 9.98 -7.56
CA LEU A 179 -7.53 11.18 -7.09
C LEU A 179 -8.51 10.85 -5.96
N ALA A 180 -9.30 9.79 -6.11
CA ALA A 180 -10.23 9.35 -5.10
C ALA A 180 -9.54 8.95 -3.79
N THR A 181 -8.35 8.33 -3.87
CA THR A 181 -7.55 7.96 -2.68
C THR A 181 -7.11 9.19 -1.89
N VAL A 182 -6.72 10.27 -2.57
CA VAL A 182 -6.29 11.52 -1.93
C VAL A 182 -7.50 12.27 -1.34
N TRP A 183 -8.64 12.25 -2.05
CA TRP A 183 -9.83 13.01 -1.66
C TRP A 183 -10.62 12.38 -0.51
N ARG A 184 -10.61 11.07 -0.40
CA ARG A 184 -11.43 10.31 0.54
C ARG A 184 -11.17 10.61 2.03
N PRO A 185 -9.93 10.70 2.53
CA PRO A 185 -9.67 11.09 3.93
C PRO A 185 -10.19 12.48 4.25
N ILE A 186 -10.09 13.42 3.29
CA ILE A 186 -10.56 14.81 3.42
C ILE A 186 -12.09 14.85 3.55
N ALA A 187 -12.79 14.06 2.73
CA ALA A 187 -14.25 13.98 2.76
C ALA A 187 -14.77 13.31 4.05
N ARG A 188 -14.07 12.29 4.57
CA ARG A 188 -14.43 11.65 5.86
C ARG A 188 -14.20 12.57 7.05
N GLY A 189 -13.11 13.31 7.09
CA GLY A 189 -12.84 14.28 8.15
C GLY A 189 -13.93 15.37 8.24
N ARG A 190 -14.45 15.83 7.10
CA ARG A 190 -15.55 16.81 7.05
C ARG A 190 -16.89 16.25 7.57
N ARG A 191 -17.20 14.98 7.33
CA ARG A 191 -18.44 14.37 7.83
C ARG A 191 -18.42 14.23 9.35
N HIS A 192 -17.29 13.83 9.95
CA HIS A 192 -17.16 13.74 11.40
C HIS A 192 -17.24 15.11 12.09
N ALA A 193 -16.70 16.16 11.46
CA ALA A 193 -16.83 17.52 11.97
C ALA A 193 -18.28 18.03 11.92
N ALA A 194 -19.02 17.74 10.85
CA ALA A 194 -20.41 18.14 10.69
C ALA A 194 -21.36 17.45 11.70
N THR A 195 -21.14 16.17 11.99
CA THR A 195 -21.95 15.43 12.98
C THR A 195 -21.67 15.85 14.42
N ALA A 196 -20.44 16.30 14.72
CA ALA A 196 -20.10 16.82 16.05
C ALA A 196 -20.74 18.18 16.34
N THR A 197 -21.07 18.99 15.31
CA THR A 197 -21.66 20.33 15.47
C THR A 197 -23.19 20.27 15.64
N THR A 198 -23.84 19.16 15.26
CA THR A 198 -25.30 18.99 15.40
C THR A 198 -25.73 18.30 16.68
N SER A 199 -24.80 17.93 17.56
CA SER A 199 -25.05 17.23 18.85
C SER A 199 -24.83 18.12 20.08
N ASN A 200 -24.83 19.45 19.90
CA ASN A 200 -24.68 20.40 21.03
C ASN A 200 -25.94 21.27 21.17
#